data_9b9a35fc2df58be933b21e57b2b06cf0
#
_entry.id   9b9a35fc2df58be933b21e57b2b06cf0
#
_cell.length_a   1.000
_cell.length_b   1.000
_cell.length_c   1.000
_cell.angle_alpha   90.00
_cell.angle_beta   90.00
_cell.angle_gamma   90.00
#
_symmetry.space_group_name_H-M   'P 1'
#
loop_
_entity.id
_entity.type
_entity.pdbx_description
1 polymer ?
#
loop_
_entity_poly.entity_id
_entity_poly.type
_entity_poly.pdbx_seq_one_letter_code
_entity_poly.pdbx_strand_id
1 'polypeptide(L)'
;MPRKISMYVLLIVIVGVLLNHFSFSQKENGWLLNVDGREVDAIGMAQEKWVQLTRNCSQVKQLDAKSESYLAVQKLIQEYSPPSSESAHIVKLLALQDWYLAEVEFKELLPAVVLMDTDQGQPRMVPHAIWSGETHPWLAAPFIRKYLSSQAPQSPRQLLACFDPL
;
A
#
# COMPACT_ATOMS: atom_id res chain seq x y z
N MET A 1 45.12 -4.33 -30.13
CA MET A 1 45.04 -3.94 -28.69
C MET A 1 44.27 -2.65 -28.41
N PRO A 2 44.09 -1.65 -29.28
CA PRO A 2 43.41 -0.39 -28.94
C PRO A 2 41.93 -0.51 -28.57
N ARG A 3 41.22 -1.49 -29.15
CA ARG A 3 39.75 -1.67 -28.98
C ARG A 3 39.34 -2.06 -27.52
N LYS A 4 40.19 -2.83 -26.80
CA LYS A 4 39.91 -3.24 -25.41
C LYS A 4 40.09 -2.08 -24.44
N ILE A 5 41.09 -1.24 -24.65
CA ILE A 5 41.39 -0.05 -23.81
C ILE A 5 40.24 0.96 -23.93
N SER A 6 39.70 1.17 -25.14
CA SER A 6 38.54 2.05 -25.38
C SER A 6 37.28 1.57 -24.66
N MET A 7 37.08 0.26 -24.56
CA MET A 7 35.91 -0.32 -23.84
C MET A 7 36.04 -0.10 -22.32
N TYR A 8 37.22 -0.26 -21.73
CA TYR A 8 37.41 -0.02 -20.29
C TYR A 8 37.28 1.48 -19.94
N VAL A 9 37.79 2.37 -20.77
CA VAL A 9 37.63 3.82 -20.57
C VAL A 9 36.12 4.20 -20.64
N LEU A 10 35.41 3.69 -21.62
CA LEU A 10 33.95 3.90 -21.73
C LEU A 10 33.21 3.40 -20.48
N LEU A 11 33.54 2.19 -20.00
CA LEU A 11 32.93 1.62 -18.78
C LEU A 11 33.21 2.49 -17.55
N ILE A 12 34.42 2.98 -17.37
CA ILE A 12 34.80 3.87 -16.24
C ILE A 12 33.98 5.17 -16.29
N VAL A 13 33.83 5.75 -17.48
CA VAL A 13 33.03 6.98 -17.67
C VAL A 13 31.57 6.72 -17.34
N ILE A 14 30.99 5.62 -17.82
CA ILE A 14 29.60 5.25 -17.50
C ILE A 14 29.41 5.05 -16.01
N VAL A 15 30.31 4.32 -15.35
CA VAL A 15 30.26 4.11 -13.88
C VAL A 15 30.39 5.44 -13.14
N GLY A 16 31.31 6.32 -13.56
CA GLY A 16 31.48 7.64 -12.96
C GLY A 16 30.23 8.51 -13.08
N VAL A 17 29.58 8.50 -14.24
CA VAL A 17 28.28 9.19 -14.44
C VAL A 17 27.19 8.59 -13.57
N LEU A 18 27.08 7.26 -13.52
CA LEU A 18 26.07 6.59 -12.68
C LEU A 18 26.27 6.93 -11.20
N LEU A 19 27.49 6.92 -10.68
CA LEU A 19 27.78 7.23 -9.28
C LEU A 19 27.49 8.71 -8.92
N ASN A 20 27.53 9.62 -9.89
CA ASN A 20 27.18 11.03 -9.65
C ASN A 20 25.66 11.26 -9.61
N HIS A 21 24.88 10.47 -10.35
CA HIS A 21 23.42 10.65 -10.47
C HIS A 21 22.61 9.74 -9.55
N PHE A 22 23.19 8.61 -9.13
CA PHE A 22 22.49 7.61 -8.34
C PHE A 22 23.20 7.38 -7.00
N SER A 23 22.44 7.44 -5.93
CA SER A 23 22.89 7.03 -4.60
C SER A 23 21.76 6.31 -3.86
N PHE A 24 22.10 5.52 -2.84
CA PHE A 24 21.14 4.85 -2.00
C PHE A 24 21.12 5.50 -0.63
N SER A 25 19.92 5.79 -0.13
CA SER A 25 19.70 6.27 1.24
C SER A 25 18.92 5.23 2.04
N GLN A 26 19.46 4.88 3.20
CA GLN A 26 18.76 4.03 4.16
C GLN A 26 17.87 4.91 5.04
N LYS A 27 16.60 4.56 5.11
CA LYS A 27 15.60 5.20 5.97
C LYS A 27 15.00 4.16 6.92
N GLU A 28 14.21 4.59 7.87
CA GLU A 28 13.55 3.74 8.85
C GLU A 28 12.75 2.59 8.21
N ASN A 29 12.05 2.85 7.12
CA ASN A 29 11.19 1.88 6.44
C ASN A 29 11.89 1.08 5.32
N GLY A 30 13.18 1.33 5.04
CA GLY A 30 13.95 0.60 4.04
C GLY A 30 14.93 1.47 3.24
N TRP A 31 15.23 1.06 2.01
CA TRP A 31 16.17 1.73 1.11
C TRP A 31 15.44 2.49 0.01
N LEU A 32 15.85 3.73 -0.20
CA LEU A 32 15.41 4.55 -1.32
C LEU A 32 16.56 4.76 -2.31
N LEU A 33 16.24 4.80 -3.59
CA LEU A 33 17.14 5.24 -4.63
C LEU A 33 17.02 6.77 -4.76
N ASN A 34 18.12 7.45 -4.61
CA ASN A 34 18.20 8.88 -4.90
C ASN A 34 18.69 9.07 -6.34
N VAL A 35 17.89 9.76 -7.14
CA VAL A 35 18.18 10.11 -8.54
C VAL A 35 18.18 11.63 -8.64
N ASP A 36 19.34 12.23 -8.82
CA ASP A 36 19.52 13.69 -8.91
C ASP A 36 18.83 14.47 -7.76
N GLY A 37 18.94 13.96 -6.53
CA GLY A 37 18.36 14.57 -5.34
C GLY A 37 16.90 14.22 -5.09
N ARG A 38 16.25 13.40 -5.94
CA ARG A 38 14.88 12.92 -5.74
C ARG A 38 14.88 11.51 -5.18
N GLU A 39 14.21 11.30 -4.08
CA GLU A 39 14.03 9.98 -3.49
C GLU A 39 12.96 9.18 -4.22
N VAL A 40 13.29 7.96 -4.62
CA VAL A 40 12.42 7.04 -5.39
C VAL A 40 12.41 5.68 -4.70
N ASP A 41 11.23 5.15 -4.47
CA ASP A 41 11.04 3.79 -3.94
C ASP A 41 11.12 2.74 -5.07
N ALA A 42 12.35 2.51 -5.56
CA ALA A 42 12.58 1.55 -6.64
C ALA A 42 12.22 0.10 -6.22
N ILE A 43 12.41 -0.24 -4.95
CA ILE A 43 12.07 -1.57 -4.41
C ILE A 43 10.55 -1.73 -4.36
N GLY A 44 9.83 -0.73 -3.83
CA GLY A 44 8.36 -0.74 -3.81
C GLY A 44 7.77 -0.81 -5.22
N MET A 45 8.34 -0.09 -6.18
CA MET A 45 7.92 -0.17 -7.60
C MET A 45 8.10 -1.58 -8.17
N ALA A 46 9.23 -2.23 -7.90
CA ALA A 46 9.47 -3.60 -8.37
C ALA A 46 8.51 -4.60 -7.71
N GLN A 47 8.28 -4.47 -6.39
CA GLN A 47 7.32 -5.27 -5.65
C GLN A 47 5.89 -5.10 -6.17
N GLU A 48 5.48 -3.85 -6.44
CA GLU A 48 4.16 -3.55 -6.98
C GLU A 48 3.96 -4.19 -8.36
N LYS A 49 4.93 -4.05 -9.25
CA LYS A 49 4.89 -4.70 -10.57
C LYS A 49 4.79 -6.22 -10.47
N TRP A 50 5.54 -6.82 -9.55
CA TRP A 50 5.45 -8.26 -9.29
C TRP A 50 4.07 -8.67 -8.81
N VAL A 51 3.51 -7.96 -7.83
CA VAL A 51 2.16 -8.22 -7.32
C VAL A 51 1.12 -8.08 -8.44
N GLN A 52 1.17 -7.01 -9.23
CA GLN A 52 0.24 -6.81 -10.36
C GLN A 52 0.27 -7.93 -11.39
N LEU A 53 1.45 -8.52 -11.65
CA LEU A 53 1.62 -9.61 -12.61
C LEU A 53 1.17 -10.97 -12.05
N THR A 54 1.25 -11.17 -10.73
CA THR A 54 1.04 -12.48 -10.11
C THR A 54 -0.25 -12.60 -9.32
N ARG A 55 -0.91 -11.48 -8.96
CA ARG A 55 -2.15 -11.49 -8.19
C ARG A 55 -3.32 -12.09 -8.97
N ASN A 56 -4.16 -12.81 -8.26
CA ASN A 56 -5.44 -13.29 -8.78
C ASN A 56 -6.57 -12.71 -7.94
N CYS A 57 -7.35 -11.79 -8.52
CA CYS A 57 -8.41 -11.07 -7.82
C CYS A 57 -9.82 -11.62 -8.11
N SER A 58 -9.92 -12.79 -8.74
CA SER A 58 -11.22 -13.36 -9.14
C SER A 58 -12.20 -13.63 -7.99
N GLN A 59 -11.68 -13.84 -6.78
CA GLN A 59 -12.47 -14.09 -5.57
C GLN A 59 -12.69 -12.84 -4.71
N VAL A 60 -11.93 -11.77 -4.95
CA VAL A 60 -12.09 -10.51 -4.24
C VAL A 60 -13.23 -9.73 -4.87
N LYS A 61 -14.20 -9.36 -4.05
CA LYS A 61 -15.39 -8.62 -4.50
C LYS A 61 -15.27 -7.17 -4.04
N GLN A 62 -15.52 -6.24 -4.95
CA GLN A 62 -15.80 -4.87 -4.56
C GLN A 62 -17.30 -4.78 -4.20
N LEU A 63 -17.59 -4.32 -2.99
CA LEU A 63 -18.95 -4.20 -2.51
C LEU A 63 -19.58 -2.89 -2.97
N ASP A 64 -20.86 -3.00 -3.36
CA ASP A 64 -21.67 -1.84 -3.72
C ASP A 64 -22.13 -1.09 -2.46
N ALA A 65 -22.22 0.24 -2.56
CA ALA A 65 -22.64 1.13 -1.47
C ALA A 65 -24.06 0.84 -0.93
N LYS A 66 -24.86 0.10 -1.67
CA LYS A 66 -26.22 -0.29 -1.26
C LYS A 66 -26.27 -1.65 -0.55
N SER A 67 -25.16 -2.39 -0.51
CA SER A 67 -25.14 -3.69 0.15
C SER A 67 -25.21 -3.55 1.67
N GLU A 68 -25.84 -4.50 2.32
CA GLU A 68 -25.97 -4.53 3.79
C GLU A 68 -24.59 -4.53 4.47
N SER A 69 -23.65 -5.32 3.95
CA SER A 69 -22.28 -5.37 4.45
C SER A 69 -21.54 -4.02 4.32
N TYR A 70 -21.75 -3.29 3.22
CA TYR A 70 -21.17 -1.97 3.06
C TYR A 70 -21.70 -1.00 4.12
N LEU A 71 -23.01 -0.97 4.33
CA LEU A 71 -23.64 -0.09 5.32
C LEU A 71 -23.19 -0.43 6.75
N ALA A 72 -23.06 -1.73 7.06
CA ALA A 72 -22.57 -2.18 8.36
C ALA A 72 -21.10 -1.74 8.59
N VAL A 73 -20.23 -1.91 7.58
CA VAL A 73 -18.83 -1.46 7.63
C VAL A 73 -18.74 0.07 7.76
N GLN A 74 -19.52 0.82 7.00
CA GLN A 74 -19.53 2.28 7.09
C GLN A 74 -19.94 2.75 8.49
N LYS A 75 -20.98 2.19 9.03
CA LYS A 75 -21.43 2.49 10.39
C LYS A 75 -20.36 2.18 11.43
N LEU A 76 -19.71 1.01 11.33
CA LEU A 76 -18.63 0.61 12.23
C LEU A 76 -17.47 1.61 12.21
N ILE A 77 -17.07 2.09 11.02
CA ILE A 77 -16.00 3.08 10.88
C ILE A 77 -16.42 4.42 11.47
N GLN A 78 -17.64 4.87 11.22
CA GLN A 78 -18.16 6.14 11.74
C GLN A 78 -18.26 6.15 13.27
N GLU A 79 -18.58 5.02 13.89
CA GLU A 79 -18.70 4.86 15.34
C GLU A 79 -17.35 4.58 16.03
N TYR A 80 -16.25 4.40 15.29
CA TYR A 80 -14.96 4.00 15.86
C TYR A 80 -14.30 5.09 16.74
N SER A 81 -14.36 6.36 16.33
CA SER A 81 -13.73 7.47 17.04
C SER A 81 -14.47 8.80 16.81
N PRO A 82 -15.75 8.93 17.25
CA PRO A 82 -16.50 10.17 17.09
C PRO A 82 -15.89 11.32 17.91
N PRO A 83 -16.07 12.59 17.53
CA PRO A 83 -16.82 13.01 16.32
C PRO A 83 -16.01 12.90 15.01
N SER A 84 -14.70 12.71 15.07
CA SER A 84 -13.80 12.81 13.92
C SER A 84 -14.10 11.77 12.84
N SER A 85 -14.49 10.54 13.23
CA SER A 85 -14.84 9.46 12.31
C SER A 85 -16.25 9.56 11.72
N GLU A 86 -17.14 10.40 12.23
CA GLU A 86 -18.51 10.54 11.72
C GLU A 86 -18.57 10.97 10.26
N SER A 87 -17.56 11.72 9.81
CA SER A 87 -17.43 12.16 8.42
C SER A 87 -16.87 11.10 7.47
N ALA A 88 -16.60 9.88 7.95
CA ALA A 88 -16.04 8.80 7.17
C ALA A 88 -16.89 8.49 5.93
N HIS A 89 -16.22 8.46 4.77
CA HIS A 89 -16.77 8.05 3.50
C HIS A 89 -15.92 6.93 2.91
N ILE A 90 -16.52 5.77 2.66
CA ILE A 90 -15.80 4.65 2.04
C ILE A 90 -15.70 4.92 0.54
N VAL A 91 -14.49 5.03 0.05
CA VAL A 91 -14.18 5.20 -1.37
C VAL A 91 -14.15 3.85 -2.09
N LYS A 92 -13.58 2.85 -1.43
CA LYS A 92 -13.47 1.50 -1.93
C LYS A 92 -13.66 0.49 -0.78
N LEU A 93 -14.47 -0.52 -1.00
CA LEU A 93 -14.63 -1.64 -0.05
C LEU A 93 -14.43 -2.96 -0.78
N LEU A 94 -13.38 -3.66 -0.42
CA LEU A 94 -13.09 -5.00 -0.91
C LEU A 94 -13.46 -6.04 0.14
N ALA A 95 -13.98 -7.18 -0.31
CA ALA A 95 -14.34 -8.31 0.53
C ALA A 95 -13.75 -9.60 -0.02
N LEU A 96 -13.26 -10.45 0.86
CA LEU A 96 -12.83 -11.82 0.57
C LEU A 96 -13.11 -12.72 1.78
N GLN A 97 -14.02 -13.68 1.62
CA GLN A 97 -14.50 -14.52 2.72
C GLN A 97 -15.02 -13.65 3.88
N ASP A 98 -14.48 -13.83 5.07
CA ASP A 98 -14.87 -13.11 6.29
C ASP A 98 -14.01 -11.85 6.53
N TRP A 99 -13.37 -11.30 5.49
CA TRP A 99 -12.48 -10.16 5.59
C TRP A 99 -12.93 -9.01 4.71
N TYR A 100 -12.77 -7.79 5.23
CA TYR A 100 -13.04 -6.55 4.52
C TYR A 100 -11.81 -5.64 4.56
N LEU A 101 -11.59 -4.93 3.47
CA LEU A 101 -10.56 -3.91 3.37
C LEU A 101 -11.19 -2.64 2.80
N ALA A 102 -11.28 -1.60 3.61
CA ALA A 102 -11.88 -0.33 3.26
C ALA A 102 -10.84 0.76 3.06
N GLU A 103 -10.95 1.51 1.98
CA GLU A 103 -10.30 2.80 1.78
C GLU A 103 -11.30 3.89 2.15
N VAL A 104 -10.90 4.79 3.04
CA VAL A 104 -11.79 5.74 3.71
C VAL A 104 -11.22 7.14 3.62
N GLU A 105 -12.05 8.08 3.24
CA GLU A 105 -11.78 9.51 3.30
C GLU A 105 -12.57 10.18 4.43
N PHE A 106 -12.02 11.25 4.96
CA PHE A 106 -12.64 12.06 6.01
C PHE A 106 -12.58 13.53 5.62
N LYS A 107 -13.40 14.35 6.25
CA LYS A 107 -13.38 15.82 6.03
C LYS A 107 -12.16 16.48 6.66
N GLU A 108 -11.76 16.03 7.84
CA GLU A 108 -10.74 16.69 8.68
C GLU A 108 -9.56 15.78 9.03
N LEU A 109 -9.71 14.45 8.85
CA LEU A 109 -8.64 13.49 9.09
C LEU A 109 -7.95 13.10 7.78
N LEU A 110 -6.73 12.57 7.90
CA LEU A 110 -6.05 11.95 6.77
C LEU A 110 -6.80 10.71 6.30
N PRO A 111 -6.71 10.38 4.99
CA PRO A 111 -7.27 9.15 4.47
C PRO A 111 -6.75 7.93 5.24
N ALA A 112 -7.57 6.91 5.35
CA ALA A 112 -7.19 5.68 6.04
C ALA A 112 -7.52 4.43 5.22
N VAL A 113 -6.76 3.37 5.47
CA VAL A 113 -7.06 2.02 5.01
C VAL A 113 -7.29 1.14 6.22
N VAL A 114 -8.47 0.55 6.29
CA VAL A 114 -8.97 -0.18 7.45
C VAL A 114 -9.18 -1.64 7.09
N LEU A 115 -8.52 -2.53 7.81
CA LEU A 115 -8.73 -3.97 7.69
C LEU A 115 -9.67 -4.44 8.79
N MET A 116 -10.65 -5.24 8.41
CA MET A 116 -11.68 -5.77 9.30
C MET A 116 -11.85 -7.27 9.03
N ASP A 117 -12.23 -8.00 10.07
CA ASP A 117 -12.70 -9.37 9.99
C ASP A 117 -14.20 -9.46 10.36
N THR A 118 -14.75 -10.65 10.31
CA THR A 118 -16.13 -10.92 10.70
C THR A 118 -16.15 -11.71 12.01
N ASP A 119 -16.91 -11.24 12.97
CA ASP A 119 -17.23 -11.96 14.20
C ASP A 119 -18.75 -12.17 14.27
N GLN A 120 -19.19 -13.42 14.37
CA GLN A 120 -20.60 -13.80 14.38
C GLN A 120 -21.45 -13.19 13.24
N GLY A 121 -20.83 -13.04 12.05
CA GLY A 121 -21.47 -12.46 10.88
C GLY A 121 -21.50 -10.92 10.84
N GLN A 122 -20.94 -10.25 11.83
CA GLN A 122 -20.82 -8.79 11.87
C GLN A 122 -19.39 -8.33 11.63
N PRO A 123 -19.14 -7.24 10.87
CA PRO A 123 -17.81 -6.71 10.66
C PRO A 123 -17.24 -6.18 11.97
N ARG A 124 -15.96 -6.45 12.20
CA ARG A 124 -15.21 -6.03 13.39
C ARG A 124 -13.85 -5.46 12.97
N MET A 125 -13.43 -4.37 13.60
CA MET A 125 -12.09 -3.81 13.40
C MET A 125 -11.02 -4.79 13.88
N VAL A 126 -10.03 -5.05 13.04
CA VAL A 126 -8.83 -5.78 13.48
C VAL A 126 -7.95 -4.82 14.26
N PRO A 127 -7.57 -5.15 15.52
CA PRO A 127 -6.74 -4.27 16.34
C PRO A 127 -5.45 -3.88 15.62
N HIS A 128 -5.11 -2.60 15.64
CA HIS A 128 -3.92 -2.01 15.03
C HIS A 128 -3.83 -2.12 13.51
N ALA A 129 -4.78 -2.73 12.81
CA ALA A 129 -4.78 -2.88 11.35
C ALA A 129 -5.52 -1.72 10.64
N ILE A 130 -5.26 -0.51 11.11
CA ILE A 130 -5.69 0.75 10.51
C ILE A 130 -4.44 1.53 10.14
N TRP A 131 -4.27 1.77 8.85
CA TRP A 131 -3.23 2.67 8.36
C TRP A 131 -3.86 4.02 8.04
N SER A 132 -3.23 5.11 8.47
CA SER A 132 -3.60 6.47 8.11
C SER A 132 -2.35 7.33 7.99
N GLY A 133 -2.34 8.24 7.03
CA GLY A 133 -1.24 9.16 6.81
C GLY A 133 -0.76 9.21 5.37
N GLU A 134 0.40 9.86 5.20
CA GLU A 134 1.10 9.96 3.92
C GLU A 134 2.18 8.90 3.81
N THR A 135 2.39 8.37 2.62
CA THR A 135 3.42 7.35 2.36
C THR A 135 4.67 7.91 1.71
N HIS A 136 4.62 9.12 1.15
CA HIS A 136 5.77 9.71 0.45
C HIS A 136 7.04 9.70 1.33
N PRO A 137 8.18 9.30 0.81
CA PRO A 137 8.53 8.96 -0.59
C PRO A 137 8.26 7.50 -1.00
N TRP A 138 7.63 6.70 -0.15
CA TRP A 138 7.31 5.30 -0.41
C TRP A 138 6.09 5.17 -1.33
N LEU A 139 6.09 4.14 -2.17
CA LEU A 139 4.93 3.80 -2.97
C LEU A 139 3.80 3.28 -2.07
N ALA A 140 2.60 3.88 -2.17
CA ALA A 140 1.51 3.65 -1.23
C ALA A 140 1.10 2.16 -1.13
N ALA A 141 0.84 1.51 -2.25
CA ALA A 141 0.32 0.14 -2.26
C ALA A 141 1.22 -0.88 -1.53
N PRO A 142 2.52 -1.04 -1.86
CA PRO A 142 3.39 -1.98 -1.16
C PRO A 142 3.62 -1.57 0.29
N PHE A 143 3.68 -0.27 0.59
CA PHE A 143 3.89 0.24 1.94
C PHE A 143 2.71 -0.11 2.86
N ILE A 144 1.48 0.22 2.45
CA ILE A 144 0.26 -0.06 3.21
C ILE A 144 0.04 -1.56 3.38
N ARG A 145 0.25 -2.36 2.31
CA ARG A 145 0.13 -3.83 2.39
C ARG A 145 1.13 -4.43 3.39
N LYS A 146 2.38 -3.95 3.39
CA LYS A 146 3.40 -4.39 4.35
C LYS A 146 2.96 -4.07 5.78
N TYR A 147 2.46 -2.86 6.02
CA TYR A 147 1.94 -2.46 7.33
C TYR A 147 0.79 -3.37 7.77
N LEU A 148 -0.28 -3.46 6.97
CA LEU A 148 -1.47 -4.25 7.32
C LEU A 148 -1.14 -5.74 7.52
N SER A 149 -0.28 -6.33 6.68
CA SER A 149 0.14 -7.72 6.84
C SER A 149 0.96 -7.96 8.11
N SER A 150 1.70 -6.95 8.59
CA SER A 150 2.44 -7.06 9.86
C SER A 150 1.51 -6.97 11.07
N GLN A 151 0.43 -6.18 10.99
CA GLN A 151 -0.55 -6.05 12.08
C GLN A 151 -1.56 -7.22 12.12
N ALA A 152 -1.87 -7.79 10.97
CA ALA A 152 -2.82 -8.91 10.83
C ALA A 152 -2.23 -10.03 9.95
N PRO A 153 -1.27 -10.83 10.44
CA PRO A 153 -0.63 -11.90 9.67
C PRO A 153 -1.60 -12.98 9.18
N GLN A 154 -2.75 -13.13 9.83
CA GLN A 154 -3.82 -14.07 9.49
C GLN A 154 -4.69 -13.59 8.33
N SER A 155 -4.58 -12.32 7.93
CA SER A 155 -5.41 -11.78 6.84
C SER A 155 -5.10 -12.44 5.49
N PRO A 156 -6.10 -12.62 4.62
CA PRO A 156 -5.88 -13.21 3.30
C PRO A 156 -4.93 -12.34 2.47
N ARG A 157 -3.76 -12.89 2.13
CA ARG A 157 -2.78 -12.19 1.27
C ARG A 157 -3.37 -11.73 -0.05
N GLN A 158 -4.33 -12.50 -0.58
CA GLN A 158 -5.02 -12.17 -1.83
C GLN A 158 -5.84 -10.87 -1.71
N LEU A 159 -6.51 -10.64 -0.58
CA LEU A 159 -7.26 -9.41 -0.34
C LEU A 159 -6.33 -8.18 -0.38
N LEU A 160 -5.21 -8.26 0.34
CA LEU A 160 -4.21 -7.20 0.36
C LEU A 160 -3.54 -7.00 -1.01
N ALA A 161 -3.24 -8.10 -1.74
CA ALA A 161 -2.63 -8.02 -3.07
C ALA A 161 -3.55 -7.37 -4.11
N CYS A 162 -4.86 -7.47 -3.93
CA CYS A 162 -5.86 -6.88 -4.84
C CYS A 162 -6.26 -5.44 -4.46
N PHE A 163 -5.65 -4.89 -3.42
CA PHE A 163 -5.87 -3.52 -3.02
C PHE A 163 -4.90 -2.59 -3.75
N ASP A 164 -5.45 -1.70 -4.54
CA ASP A 164 -4.75 -0.58 -5.18
C ASP A 164 -5.35 0.71 -4.59
N PRO A 165 -4.62 1.42 -3.70
CA PRO A 165 -5.07 2.70 -3.16
C PRO A 165 -5.16 3.77 -4.25
N LEU A 166 -6.07 4.70 -4.09
CA LEU A 166 -6.25 5.85 -4.98
C LEU A 166 -5.12 6.87 -4.84
#